data_aaf6a369ac3d4894e9d6efeaaed0add9
#
_entry.id   aaf6a369ac3d4894e9d6efeaaed0add9
#
_cell.length_a   1.000
_cell.length_b   1.000
_cell.length_c   1.000
_cell.angle_alpha   90.00
_cell.angle_beta   90.00
_cell.angle_gamma   90.00
#
_symmetry.space_group_name_H-M   'P 1'
#
loop_
_entity.id
_entity.type
_entity.pdbx_description
1 polymer ?
#
loop_
_entity_poly.entity_id
_entity_poly.type
_entity_poly.pdbx_seq_one_letter_code
_entity_poly.pdbx_strand_id
1 'polypeptide(L)'
;MLLDRKIIMVEQLLSPSFITMIIIVYFAGIIRGYSGFGSALFAIPALAIIFGPVQAVAIEILIEIPVSIGLLPMAMKSAKKETILPMLIAFILFVPVGTLLLVLINPNILKIIISLFVLVAVLVISQQSKITSLFSTKASFIVGAISGVTQGLAGMAGPFFAIAILARDESSTTTRANITMLSAAIICISVISFFIFGLINYQTIFYALLASPAILLGAWTGSVLFNKYSFKNFKAIILYLLTCSAVFTLFETIYM
;
A
#
# COMPACT_ATOMS: atom_id res chain seq x y z
N MET A 1 -38.18 -0.50 -5.23
CA MET A 1 -37.09 -0.94 -4.31
C MET A 1 -35.89 -1.62 -5.00
N LEU A 2 -36.06 -2.71 -5.81
CA LEU A 2 -34.96 -3.33 -6.55
C LEU A 2 -34.50 -2.49 -7.77
N LEU A 3 -35.42 -1.84 -8.44
CA LEU A 3 -35.15 -0.95 -9.59
C LEU A 3 -34.41 0.30 -9.14
N ASP A 4 -34.85 0.91 -8.04
CA ASP A 4 -34.19 2.11 -7.49
C ASP A 4 -32.76 1.83 -7.05
N ARG A 5 -32.50 0.66 -6.45
CA ARG A 5 -31.13 0.24 -6.11
C ARG A 5 -30.24 0.04 -7.36
N LYS A 6 -30.79 -0.49 -8.46
CA LYS A 6 -30.06 -0.63 -9.72
C LYS A 6 -29.74 0.71 -10.35
N ILE A 7 -30.69 1.66 -10.34
CA ILE A 7 -30.47 3.00 -10.88
C ILE A 7 -29.40 3.73 -10.09
N ILE A 8 -29.47 3.73 -8.76
CA ILE A 8 -28.46 4.33 -7.88
C ILE A 8 -27.08 3.71 -8.11
N MET A 9 -27.02 2.39 -8.31
CA MET A 9 -25.76 1.68 -8.57
C MET A 9 -25.15 2.06 -9.92
N VAL A 10 -25.97 2.23 -10.97
CA VAL A 10 -25.51 2.68 -12.30
C VAL A 10 -25.04 4.14 -12.26
N GLU A 11 -25.75 5.01 -11.57
CA GLU A 11 -25.33 6.40 -11.37
C GLU A 11 -24.00 6.50 -10.60
N GLN A 12 -23.78 5.67 -9.60
CA GLN A 12 -22.50 5.59 -8.89
C GLN A 12 -21.35 5.10 -9.78
N LEU A 13 -21.60 4.12 -10.66
CA LEU A 13 -20.61 3.59 -11.61
C LEU A 13 -20.21 4.60 -12.69
N LEU A 14 -21.13 5.49 -13.07
CA LEU A 14 -20.89 6.54 -14.07
C LEU A 14 -20.41 7.86 -13.41
N SER A 15 -20.28 7.90 -12.10
CA SER A 15 -19.83 9.12 -11.41
C SER A 15 -18.37 9.43 -11.78
N PRO A 16 -18.03 10.72 -11.95
CA PRO A 16 -16.65 11.13 -12.18
C PRO A 16 -15.68 10.61 -11.12
N SER A 17 -16.13 10.55 -9.87
CA SER A 17 -15.35 10.02 -8.73
C SER A 17 -15.00 8.54 -8.91
N PHE A 18 -15.92 7.73 -9.42
CA PHE A 18 -15.68 6.31 -9.68
C PHE A 18 -14.68 6.10 -10.82
N ILE A 19 -14.86 6.82 -11.94
CA ILE A 19 -13.95 6.75 -13.08
C ILE A 19 -12.54 7.17 -12.65
N THR A 20 -12.43 8.26 -11.89
CA THR A 20 -11.14 8.73 -11.35
C THR A 20 -10.51 7.69 -10.43
N MET A 21 -11.28 7.02 -9.57
CA MET A 21 -10.80 5.92 -8.73
C MET A 21 -10.20 4.78 -9.56
N ILE A 22 -10.89 4.32 -10.62
CA ILE A 22 -10.39 3.25 -11.49
C ILE A 22 -9.06 3.62 -12.16
N ILE A 23 -8.94 4.87 -12.63
CA ILE A 23 -7.70 5.39 -13.22
C ILE A 23 -6.56 5.40 -12.18
N ILE A 24 -6.81 5.95 -10.99
CA ILE A 24 -5.84 5.98 -9.88
C ILE A 24 -5.37 4.57 -9.55
N VAL A 25 -6.31 3.64 -9.36
CA VAL A 25 -6.02 2.25 -8.99
C VAL A 25 -5.24 1.52 -10.10
N TYR A 26 -5.54 1.77 -11.36
CA TYR A 26 -4.77 1.21 -12.47
C TYR A 26 -3.31 1.66 -12.45
N PHE A 27 -3.05 2.97 -12.28
CA PHE A 27 -1.68 3.48 -12.16
C PHE A 27 -0.97 3.00 -10.89
N ALA A 28 -1.68 2.91 -9.76
CA ALA A 28 -1.17 2.30 -8.54
C ALA A 28 -0.76 0.83 -8.78
N GLY A 29 -1.57 0.09 -9.54
CA GLY A 29 -1.25 -1.26 -9.98
C GLY A 29 0.04 -1.32 -10.82
N ILE A 30 0.26 -0.39 -11.75
CA ILE A 30 1.51 -0.31 -12.52
C ILE A 30 2.71 -0.15 -11.58
N ILE A 31 2.63 0.76 -10.61
CA ILE A 31 3.68 0.97 -9.61
C ILE A 31 3.92 -0.33 -8.82
N ARG A 32 2.86 -0.99 -8.37
CA ARG A 32 2.92 -2.25 -7.62
C ARG A 32 3.57 -3.37 -8.43
N GLY A 33 3.13 -3.58 -9.68
CA GLY A 33 3.65 -4.63 -10.57
C GLY A 33 5.12 -4.42 -10.92
N TYR A 34 5.54 -3.17 -11.08
CA TYR A 34 6.91 -2.81 -11.42
C TYR A 34 7.86 -2.93 -10.21
N SER A 35 7.52 -2.31 -9.08
CA SER A 35 8.40 -2.19 -7.92
C SER A 35 8.23 -3.32 -6.88
N GLY A 36 7.14 -4.07 -6.95
CA GLY A 36 6.77 -5.07 -5.96
C GLY A 36 6.07 -4.51 -4.70
N PHE A 37 5.98 -3.18 -4.57
CA PHE A 37 5.28 -2.46 -3.49
C PHE A 37 4.91 -1.05 -3.98
N GLY A 38 4.22 -0.24 -3.15
CA GLY A 38 4.07 1.19 -3.39
C GLY A 38 2.78 1.64 -4.07
N SER A 39 1.85 0.74 -4.41
CA SER A 39 0.49 1.11 -4.84
C SER A 39 -0.15 2.10 -3.87
N ALA A 40 -0.10 1.79 -2.58
CA ALA A 40 -0.65 2.58 -1.50
C ALA A 40 -0.09 4.01 -1.43
N LEU A 41 1.22 4.18 -1.69
CA LEU A 41 1.87 5.49 -1.67
C LEU A 41 1.29 6.45 -2.72
N PHE A 42 0.79 5.92 -3.83
CA PHE A 42 0.16 6.69 -4.88
C PHE A 42 -1.36 6.75 -4.73
N ALA A 43 -2.00 5.60 -4.49
CA ALA A 43 -3.45 5.51 -4.45
C ALA A 43 -4.07 6.22 -3.24
N ILE A 44 -3.51 6.02 -2.03
CA ILE A 44 -4.16 6.52 -0.80
C ILE A 44 -4.25 8.04 -0.75
N PRO A 45 -3.19 8.85 -1.02
CA PRO A 45 -3.34 10.29 -1.06
C PRO A 45 -4.41 10.74 -2.07
N ALA A 46 -4.39 10.18 -3.28
CA ALA A 46 -5.34 10.55 -4.32
C ALA A 46 -6.79 10.12 -4.00
N LEU A 47 -6.98 8.91 -3.46
CA LEU A 47 -8.30 8.43 -3.02
C LEU A 47 -8.80 9.15 -1.78
N ALA A 48 -7.91 9.64 -0.91
CA ALA A 48 -8.28 10.38 0.29
C ALA A 48 -8.96 11.72 -0.01
N ILE A 49 -8.67 12.31 -1.16
CA ILE A 49 -9.35 13.51 -1.65
C ILE A 49 -10.81 13.18 -2.03
N ILE A 50 -11.04 12.02 -2.63
CA ILE A 50 -12.35 11.63 -3.18
C ILE A 50 -13.26 11.03 -2.09
N PHE A 51 -12.71 10.13 -1.27
CA PHE A 51 -13.47 9.29 -0.33
C PHE A 51 -13.18 9.60 1.15
N GLY A 52 -12.23 10.49 1.40
CA GLY A 52 -11.67 10.70 2.74
C GLY A 52 -10.60 9.64 3.10
N PRO A 53 -9.71 9.95 4.06
CA PRO A 53 -8.53 9.13 4.33
C PRO A 53 -8.85 7.73 4.85
N VAL A 54 -9.82 7.59 5.74
CA VAL A 54 -10.19 6.29 6.33
C VAL A 54 -10.71 5.32 5.26
N GLN A 55 -11.61 5.77 4.39
CA GLN A 55 -12.16 4.92 3.33
C GLN A 55 -11.12 4.63 2.24
N ALA A 56 -10.25 5.58 1.92
CA ALA A 56 -9.15 5.38 0.97
C ALA A 56 -8.20 4.25 1.41
N VAL A 57 -7.79 4.26 2.68
CA VAL A 57 -6.94 3.20 3.25
C VAL A 57 -7.66 1.86 3.25
N ALA A 58 -8.95 1.82 3.62
CA ALA A 58 -9.72 0.59 3.65
C ALA A 58 -9.93 -0.02 2.24
N ILE A 59 -10.20 0.81 1.22
CA ILE A 59 -10.31 0.36 -0.18
C ILE A 59 -8.97 -0.21 -0.64
N GLU A 60 -7.86 0.52 -0.40
CA GLU A 60 -6.52 0.10 -0.84
C GLU A 60 -6.12 -1.25 -0.25
N ILE A 61 -6.37 -1.48 1.04
CA ILE A 61 -6.08 -2.77 1.68
C ILE A 61 -6.87 -3.90 1.03
N LEU A 62 -8.13 -3.69 0.69
CA LEU A 62 -8.94 -4.74 0.06
C LEU A 62 -8.53 -5.03 -1.38
N ILE A 63 -8.17 -4.03 -2.18
CA ILE A 63 -7.72 -4.25 -3.57
C ILE A 63 -6.35 -4.91 -3.65
N GLU A 64 -5.53 -4.84 -2.61
CA GLU A 64 -4.24 -5.55 -2.52
C GLU A 64 -4.39 -7.07 -2.30
N ILE A 65 -5.54 -7.55 -1.82
CA ILE A 65 -5.77 -8.98 -1.55
C ILE A 65 -5.54 -9.84 -2.81
N PRO A 66 -6.20 -9.60 -3.96
CA PRO A 66 -6.03 -10.44 -5.14
C PRO A 66 -4.61 -10.42 -5.69
N VAL A 67 -3.91 -9.28 -5.61
CA VAL A 67 -2.50 -9.18 -6.02
C VAL A 67 -1.61 -10.02 -5.11
N SER A 68 -1.83 -9.95 -3.79
CA SER A 68 -1.06 -10.70 -2.80
C SER A 68 -1.28 -12.20 -2.93
N ILE A 69 -2.51 -12.66 -3.14
CA ILE A 69 -2.85 -14.09 -3.34
C ILE A 69 -2.13 -14.63 -4.59
N GLY A 70 -2.12 -13.87 -5.68
CA GLY A 70 -1.50 -14.30 -6.94
C GLY A 70 0.02 -14.51 -6.84
N LEU A 71 0.70 -13.77 -5.96
CA LEU A 71 2.15 -13.83 -5.79
C LEU A 71 2.61 -14.80 -4.67
N LEU A 72 1.71 -15.17 -3.77
CA LEU A 72 2.03 -15.97 -2.58
C LEU A 72 2.66 -17.33 -2.87
N PRO A 73 2.17 -18.16 -3.84
CA PRO A 73 2.73 -19.49 -4.07
C PRO A 73 4.20 -19.47 -4.49
N MET A 74 4.63 -18.43 -5.23
CA MET A 74 6.03 -18.27 -5.64
C MET A 74 6.89 -17.82 -4.46
N ALA A 75 6.39 -16.94 -3.61
CA ALA A 75 7.11 -16.42 -2.46
C ALA A 75 7.37 -17.52 -1.40
N MET A 76 6.40 -18.39 -1.15
CA MET A 76 6.51 -19.47 -0.16
C MET A 76 7.69 -20.42 -0.40
N LYS A 77 8.14 -20.57 -1.67
CA LYS A 77 9.22 -21.49 -2.03
C LYS A 77 10.61 -21.00 -1.65
N SER A 78 10.81 -19.67 -1.58
CA SER A 78 12.13 -19.05 -1.45
C SER A 78 12.25 -18.10 -0.27
N ALA A 79 11.19 -17.87 0.48
CA ALA A 79 11.19 -16.99 1.62
C ALA A 79 11.89 -17.61 2.83
N LYS A 80 12.66 -16.80 3.58
CA LYS A 80 13.38 -17.22 4.78
C LYS A 80 12.61 -16.84 6.04
N LYS A 81 12.26 -17.86 6.83
CA LYS A 81 11.49 -17.69 8.08
C LYS A 81 12.20 -16.80 9.09
N GLU A 82 13.52 -16.92 9.20
CA GLU A 82 14.36 -16.17 10.14
C GLU A 82 14.32 -14.66 9.85
N THR A 83 14.16 -14.30 8.59
CA THR A 83 14.04 -12.90 8.16
C THR A 83 12.63 -12.35 8.42
N ILE A 84 11.62 -13.17 8.19
CA ILE A 84 10.21 -12.77 8.21
C ILE A 84 9.64 -12.72 9.63
N LEU A 85 9.96 -13.72 10.46
CA LEU A 85 9.29 -13.93 11.75
C LEU A 85 9.35 -12.74 12.72
N PRO A 86 10.48 -12.04 12.90
CA PRO A 86 10.53 -10.88 13.80
C PRO A 86 9.61 -9.75 13.36
N MET A 87 9.53 -9.50 12.03
CA MET A 87 8.66 -8.48 11.47
C MET A 87 7.19 -8.90 11.53
N LEU A 88 6.89 -10.18 11.29
CA LEU A 88 5.53 -10.71 11.37
C LEU A 88 4.94 -10.55 12.77
N ILE A 89 5.72 -10.87 13.82
CA ILE A 89 5.30 -10.67 15.21
C ILE A 89 5.01 -9.19 15.46
N ALA A 90 5.90 -8.32 15.01
CA ALA A 90 5.69 -6.87 15.13
C ALA A 90 4.42 -6.41 14.36
N PHE A 91 4.14 -6.95 13.17
CA PHE A 91 2.92 -6.61 12.44
C PHE A 91 1.65 -6.98 13.20
N ILE A 92 1.59 -8.17 13.79
CA ILE A 92 0.43 -8.62 14.59
C ILE A 92 0.16 -7.64 15.75
N LEU A 93 1.21 -7.14 16.39
CA LEU A 93 1.07 -6.24 17.54
C LEU A 93 0.78 -4.80 17.13
N PHE A 94 1.40 -4.29 16.07
CA PHE A 94 1.42 -2.86 15.79
C PHE A 94 0.49 -2.42 14.66
N VAL A 95 0.00 -3.30 13.77
CA VAL A 95 -1.06 -2.96 12.81
C VAL A 95 -2.35 -2.55 13.51
N PRO A 96 -2.85 -3.26 14.54
CA PRO A 96 -4.03 -2.82 15.28
C PRO A 96 -3.84 -1.46 15.95
N VAL A 97 -2.64 -1.16 16.46
CA VAL A 97 -2.32 0.17 17.04
C VAL A 97 -2.44 1.26 15.98
N GLY A 98 -1.89 1.03 14.78
CA GLY A 98 -2.02 1.96 13.65
C GLY A 98 -3.48 2.14 13.21
N THR A 99 -4.26 1.04 13.17
CA THR A 99 -5.69 1.08 12.82
C THR A 99 -6.49 1.86 13.86
N LEU A 100 -6.18 1.70 15.14
CA LEU A 100 -6.79 2.51 16.20
C LEU A 100 -6.50 4.00 16.01
N LEU A 101 -5.27 4.37 15.70
CA LEU A 101 -4.91 5.76 15.39
C LEU A 101 -5.65 6.29 14.17
N LEU A 102 -5.84 5.48 13.12
CA LEU A 102 -6.63 5.85 11.93
C LEU A 102 -8.06 6.25 12.29
N VAL A 103 -8.68 5.55 13.26
CA VAL A 103 -10.06 5.83 13.70
C VAL A 103 -10.12 7.06 14.62
N LEU A 104 -9.12 7.28 15.46
CA LEU A 104 -9.13 8.33 16.48
C LEU A 104 -8.71 9.71 15.97
N ILE A 105 -7.86 9.75 14.92
CA ILE A 105 -7.29 11.00 14.43
C ILE A 105 -8.29 11.70 13.48
N ASN A 106 -8.35 13.02 13.59
CA ASN A 106 -9.18 13.85 12.71
C ASN A 106 -8.77 13.63 11.23
N PRO A 107 -9.75 13.50 10.30
CA PRO A 107 -9.49 13.25 8.89
C PRO A 107 -8.51 14.24 8.21
N ASN A 108 -8.55 15.52 8.55
CA ASN A 108 -7.63 16.51 7.98
C ASN A 108 -6.19 16.29 8.47
N ILE A 109 -6.03 15.98 9.76
CA ILE A 109 -4.71 15.63 10.32
C ILE A 109 -4.20 14.33 9.67
N LEU A 110 -5.08 13.36 9.44
CA LEU A 110 -4.72 12.11 8.74
C LEU A 110 -4.21 12.36 7.33
N LYS A 111 -4.85 13.23 6.54
CA LYS A 111 -4.37 13.60 5.20
C LYS A 111 -2.95 14.18 5.26
N ILE A 112 -2.66 15.03 6.23
CA ILE A 112 -1.32 15.59 6.44
C ILE A 112 -0.32 14.48 6.79
N ILE A 113 -0.66 13.61 7.74
CA ILE A 113 0.20 12.49 8.16
C ILE A 113 0.48 11.54 6.98
N ILE A 114 -0.54 11.17 6.21
CA ILE A 114 -0.43 10.33 5.02
C ILE A 114 0.54 10.96 4.01
N SER A 115 0.37 12.25 3.72
CA SER A 115 1.23 12.97 2.78
C SER A 115 2.68 13.05 3.26
N LEU A 116 2.90 13.30 4.57
CA LEU A 116 4.23 13.28 5.16
C LEU A 116 4.88 11.89 5.09
N PHE A 117 4.11 10.82 5.31
CA PHE A 117 4.61 9.44 5.15
C PHE A 117 5.05 9.16 3.71
N VAL A 118 4.30 9.63 2.71
CA VAL A 118 4.72 9.49 1.31
C VAL A 118 6.03 10.24 1.05
N LEU A 119 6.18 11.47 1.53
CA LEU A 119 7.43 12.23 1.37
C LEU A 119 8.61 11.54 2.06
N VAL A 120 8.42 11.04 3.28
CA VAL A 120 9.44 10.25 3.99
C VAL A 120 9.76 8.97 3.20
N ALA A 121 8.76 8.26 2.68
CA ALA A 121 8.98 7.07 1.87
C ALA A 121 9.76 7.38 0.59
N VAL A 122 9.48 8.50 -0.09
CA VAL A 122 10.24 8.98 -1.25
C VAL A 122 11.71 9.21 -0.90
N LEU A 123 11.99 9.90 0.22
CA LEU A 123 13.36 10.12 0.69
C LEU A 123 14.08 8.79 0.98
N VAL A 124 13.40 7.89 1.67
CA VAL A 124 13.91 6.57 2.05
C VAL A 124 14.22 5.74 0.79
N ILE A 125 13.32 5.67 -0.18
CA ILE A 125 13.51 4.95 -1.44
C ILE A 125 14.63 5.60 -2.28
N SER A 126 14.75 6.92 -2.27
CA SER A 126 15.79 7.63 -3.02
C SER A 126 17.20 7.31 -2.51
N GLN A 127 17.35 7.12 -1.20
CA GLN A 127 18.62 6.85 -0.53
C GLN A 127 18.95 5.36 -0.32
N GLN A 128 18.15 4.46 -0.86
CA GLN A 128 18.27 3.01 -0.66
C GLN A 128 19.68 2.43 -0.87
N SER A 129 20.44 2.98 -1.82
CA SER A 129 21.82 2.55 -2.11
C SER A 129 22.85 2.85 -1.02
N LYS A 130 22.51 3.68 -0.03
CA LYS A 130 23.38 4.09 1.07
C LYS A 130 23.17 3.28 2.35
N ILE A 131 22.12 2.49 2.40
CA ILE A 131 21.74 1.72 3.60
C ILE A 131 22.38 0.33 3.50
N THR A 132 23.63 0.22 3.93
CA THR A 132 24.35 -1.03 4.10
C THR A 132 24.57 -1.23 5.60
N SER A 133 23.63 -1.81 6.31
CA SER A 133 23.83 -2.15 7.72
C SER A 133 23.31 -3.54 8.03
N LEU A 134 24.06 -4.24 8.87
CA LEU A 134 23.70 -5.54 9.42
C LEU A 134 22.44 -5.37 10.30
N PHE A 135 21.28 -5.73 9.76
CA PHE A 135 20.06 -5.73 10.53
C PHE A 135 20.01 -6.94 11.48
N SER A 136 20.11 -6.67 12.77
CA SER A 136 19.88 -7.66 13.80
C SER A 136 18.39 -8.02 13.92
N THR A 137 18.08 -9.12 14.60
CA THR A 137 16.68 -9.51 14.90
C THR A 137 15.92 -8.40 15.63
N LYS A 138 16.59 -7.68 16.55
CA LYS A 138 15.99 -6.53 17.26
C LYS A 138 15.66 -5.38 16.31
N ALA A 139 16.57 -5.03 15.40
CA ALA A 139 16.33 -3.99 14.39
C ALA A 139 15.18 -4.40 13.46
N SER A 140 15.10 -5.66 13.05
CA SER A 140 13.99 -6.19 12.25
C SER A 140 12.64 -6.06 12.95
N PHE A 141 12.58 -6.31 14.26
CA PHE A 141 11.37 -6.13 15.05
C PHE A 141 10.97 -4.64 15.11
N ILE A 142 11.91 -3.73 15.36
CA ILE A 142 11.65 -2.27 15.39
C ILE A 142 11.12 -1.78 14.04
N VAL A 143 11.77 -2.17 12.94
CA VAL A 143 11.31 -1.82 11.60
C VAL A 143 9.93 -2.42 11.32
N GLY A 144 9.69 -3.65 11.76
CA GLY A 144 8.37 -4.28 11.71
C GLY A 144 7.31 -3.50 12.50
N ALA A 145 7.66 -2.99 13.70
CA ALA A 145 6.74 -2.18 14.52
C ALA A 145 6.39 -0.86 13.81
N ILE A 146 7.38 -0.14 13.29
CA ILE A 146 7.16 1.08 12.49
C ILE A 146 6.28 0.76 11.28
N SER A 147 6.62 -0.29 10.53
CA SER A 147 5.85 -0.74 9.37
C SER A 147 4.41 -1.13 9.75
N GLY A 148 4.22 -1.77 10.90
CA GLY A 148 2.90 -2.15 11.40
C GLY A 148 2.03 -0.93 11.72
N VAL A 149 2.58 0.05 12.44
CA VAL A 149 1.86 1.30 12.74
C VAL A 149 1.52 2.04 11.45
N THR A 150 2.48 2.21 10.54
CA THR A 150 2.26 2.93 9.27
C THR A 150 1.29 2.19 8.36
N GLN A 151 1.26 0.86 8.41
CA GLN A 151 0.27 0.06 7.69
C GLN A 151 -1.14 0.29 8.22
N GLY A 152 -1.32 0.14 9.53
CA GLY A 152 -2.64 0.31 10.16
C GLY A 152 -3.17 1.72 10.02
N LEU A 153 -2.30 2.74 10.13
CA LEU A 153 -2.67 4.15 10.07
C LEU A 153 -2.88 4.66 8.64
N ALA A 154 -2.04 4.22 7.71
CA ALA A 154 -1.97 4.81 6.37
C ALA A 154 -1.84 3.79 5.23
N GLY A 155 -1.88 2.49 5.49
CA GLY A 155 -1.72 1.46 4.45
C GLY A 155 -0.32 1.38 3.81
N MET A 156 0.71 1.99 4.41
CA MET A 156 1.98 2.31 3.75
C MET A 156 3.21 1.65 4.37
N ALA A 157 3.15 0.38 4.75
CA ALA A 157 4.29 -0.34 5.34
C ALA A 157 5.44 -0.62 4.37
N GLY A 158 5.12 -0.75 3.08
CA GLY A 158 6.02 -1.28 2.05
C GLY A 158 7.45 -0.72 2.07
N PRO A 159 7.66 0.59 2.01
CA PRO A 159 8.99 1.18 1.99
C PRO A 159 9.85 0.83 3.19
N PHE A 160 9.25 0.79 4.38
CA PHE A 160 9.98 0.61 5.63
C PHE A 160 10.52 -0.82 5.77
N PHE A 161 9.68 -1.83 5.61
CA PHE A 161 10.16 -3.21 5.71
C PHE A 161 10.97 -3.64 4.47
N ALA A 162 10.65 -3.11 3.28
CA ALA A 162 11.40 -3.44 2.08
C ALA A 162 12.87 -3.05 2.19
N ILE A 163 13.17 -1.86 2.75
CA ILE A 163 14.55 -1.42 2.98
C ILE A 163 15.27 -2.35 3.95
N ALA A 164 14.63 -2.76 5.02
CA ALA A 164 15.23 -3.68 5.97
C ALA A 164 15.55 -5.05 5.34
N ILE A 165 14.72 -5.51 4.41
CA ILE A 165 14.99 -6.74 3.65
C ILE A 165 16.12 -6.53 2.64
N LEU A 166 16.10 -5.41 1.90
CA LEU A 166 17.10 -5.08 0.90
C LEU A 166 18.50 -4.81 1.49
N ALA A 167 18.56 -4.40 2.76
CA ALA A 167 19.81 -4.22 3.49
C ALA A 167 20.48 -5.55 3.91
N ARG A 168 19.77 -6.68 3.78
CA ARG A 168 20.33 -8.02 4.00
C ARG A 168 21.05 -8.47 2.74
N ASP A 169 22.20 -9.08 2.91
CA ASP A 169 22.99 -9.66 1.80
C ASP A 169 22.39 -11.03 1.39
N GLU A 170 21.18 -10.98 0.82
CA GLU A 170 20.45 -12.16 0.34
C GLU A 170 20.33 -12.12 -1.19
N SER A 171 20.12 -13.27 -1.81
CA SER A 171 19.89 -13.36 -3.26
C SER A 171 18.65 -12.56 -3.66
N SER A 172 18.64 -12.00 -4.86
CA SER A 172 17.49 -11.24 -5.38
C SER A 172 16.18 -12.02 -5.32
N THR A 173 16.24 -13.35 -5.53
CA THR A 173 15.08 -14.24 -5.45
C THR A 173 14.55 -14.33 -4.02
N THR A 174 15.43 -14.52 -3.03
CA THR A 174 15.07 -14.59 -1.61
C THR A 174 14.55 -13.24 -1.12
N THR A 175 15.23 -12.14 -1.46
CA THR A 175 14.81 -10.77 -1.13
C THR A 175 13.38 -10.50 -1.63
N ARG A 176 13.10 -10.80 -2.90
CA ARG A 176 11.77 -10.63 -3.48
C ARG A 176 10.73 -11.52 -2.81
N ALA A 177 11.08 -12.76 -2.51
CA ALA A 177 10.20 -13.69 -1.80
C ALA A 177 9.86 -13.20 -0.38
N ASN A 178 10.85 -12.71 0.37
CA ASN A 178 10.65 -12.16 1.70
C ASN A 178 9.74 -10.93 1.68
N ILE A 179 9.96 -9.98 0.74
CA ILE A 179 9.10 -8.80 0.56
C ILE A 179 7.66 -9.22 0.24
N THR A 180 7.47 -10.17 -0.67
CA THR A 180 6.14 -10.64 -1.08
C THR A 180 5.42 -11.35 0.09
N MET A 181 6.12 -12.19 0.85
CA MET A 181 5.55 -12.87 2.03
C MET A 181 5.12 -11.87 3.10
N LEU A 182 5.98 -10.89 3.41
CA LEU A 182 5.64 -9.85 4.38
C LEU A 182 4.48 -8.98 3.91
N SER A 183 4.44 -8.63 2.62
CA SER A 183 3.31 -7.89 2.03
C SER A 183 2.00 -8.67 2.19
N ALA A 184 1.98 -9.96 1.85
CA ALA A 184 0.78 -10.78 2.00
C ALA A 184 0.36 -10.93 3.46
N ALA A 185 1.32 -11.16 4.36
CA ALA A 185 1.03 -11.29 5.78
C ALA A 185 0.46 -10.02 6.39
N ILE A 186 1.06 -8.86 6.09
CA ILE A 186 0.60 -7.57 6.63
C ILE A 186 -0.78 -7.20 6.09
N ILE A 187 -1.11 -7.52 4.84
CA ILE A 187 -2.45 -7.33 4.28
C ILE A 187 -3.48 -8.20 5.01
N CYS A 188 -3.20 -9.49 5.25
CA CYS A 188 -4.10 -10.35 6.02
C CYS A 188 -4.36 -9.80 7.43
N ILE A 189 -3.31 -9.36 8.12
CA ILE A 189 -3.43 -8.77 9.46
C ILE A 189 -4.23 -7.47 9.40
N SER A 190 -4.01 -6.63 8.38
CA SER A 190 -4.74 -5.38 8.18
C SER A 190 -6.23 -5.60 7.93
N VAL A 191 -6.58 -6.59 7.10
CA VAL A 191 -8.00 -6.94 6.84
C VAL A 191 -8.70 -7.35 8.14
N ILE A 192 -8.05 -8.20 8.95
CA ILE A 192 -8.59 -8.62 10.26
C ILE A 192 -8.74 -7.41 11.17
N SER A 193 -7.71 -6.56 11.28
CA SER A 193 -7.74 -5.35 12.09
C SER A 193 -8.87 -4.40 11.64
N PHE A 194 -8.97 -4.11 10.35
CA PHE A 194 -9.99 -3.22 9.81
C PHE A 194 -11.40 -3.76 9.97
N PHE A 195 -11.58 -5.08 9.89
CA PHE A 195 -12.85 -5.71 10.19
C PHE A 195 -13.25 -5.52 11.66
N ILE A 196 -12.32 -5.75 12.60
CA ILE A 196 -12.54 -5.57 14.04
C ILE A 196 -12.92 -4.12 14.37
N PHE A 197 -12.26 -3.14 13.74
CA PHE A 197 -12.54 -1.71 13.93
C PHE A 197 -13.72 -1.18 13.12
N GLY A 198 -14.46 -2.05 12.38
CA GLY A 198 -15.66 -1.67 11.65
C GLY A 198 -15.41 -0.79 10.42
N LEU A 199 -14.17 -0.76 9.88
CA LEU A 199 -13.79 0.03 8.72
C LEU A 199 -14.17 -0.63 7.39
N ILE A 200 -14.46 -1.93 7.40
CA ILE A 200 -14.89 -2.69 6.22
C ILE A 200 -16.42 -2.72 6.23
N ASN A 201 -17.01 -1.81 5.47
CA ASN A 201 -18.45 -1.74 5.24
C ASN A 201 -18.81 -2.19 3.82
N TYR A 202 -20.11 -2.30 3.53
CA TYR A 202 -20.61 -2.70 2.21
C TYR A 202 -20.07 -1.82 1.08
N GLN A 203 -20.01 -0.52 1.29
CA GLN A 203 -19.54 0.45 0.28
C GLN A 203 -18.05 0.27 0.00
N THR A 204 -17.23 0.03 1.04
CA THR A 204 -15.79 -0.26 0.90
C THR A 204 -15.56 -1.53 0.09
N ILE A 205 -16.31 -2.61 0.41
CA ILE A 205 -16.23 -3.87 -0.33
C ILE A 205 -16.65 -3.68 -1.80
N PHE A 206 -17.73 -2.95 -2.04
CA PHE A 206 -18.22 -2.67 -3.37
C PHE A 206 -17.19 -1.95 -4.24
N TYR A 207 -16.60 -0.87 -3.74
CA TYR A 207 -15.54 -0.15 -4.45
C TYR A 207 -14.30 -1.01 -4.67
N ALA A 208 -13.89 -1.79 -3.67
CA ALA A 208 -12.73 -2.66 -3.79
C ALA A 208 -12.93 -3.76 -4.84
N LEU A 209 -14.10 -4.39 -4.88
CA LEU A 209 -14.43 -5.42 -5.88
C LEU A 209 -14.40 -4.86 -7.30
N LEU A 210 -14.99 -3.67 -7.50
CA LEU A 210 -15.03 -3.03 -8.81
C LEU A 210 -13.65 -2.49 -9.26
N ALA A 211 -12.80 -2.09 -8.32
CA ALA A 211 -11.45 -1.62 -8.60
C ALA A 211 -10.42 -2.77 -8.76
N SER A 212 -10.74 -3.98 -8.27
CA SER A 212 -9.83 -5.13 -8.32
C SER A 212 -9.36 -5.50 -9.74
N PRO A 213 -10.18 -5.47 -10.80
CA PRO A 213 -9.69 -5.69 -12.16
C PRO A 213 -8.67 -4.63 -12.61
N ALA A 214 -8.86 -3.37 -12.21
CA ALA A 214 -7.96 -2.28 -12.59
C ALA A 214 -6.57 -2.45 -11.97
N ILE A 215 -6.48 -2.79 -10.67
CA ILE A 215 -5.19 -3.01 -10.03
C ILE A 215 -4.48 -4.26 -10.59
N LEU A 216 -5.21 -5.33 -10.91
CA LEU A 216 -4.63 -6.53 -11.50
C LEU A 216 -4.08 -6.26 -12.90
N LEU A 217 -4.84 -5.55 -13.76
CA LEU A 217 -4.38 -5.12 -15.08
C LEU A 217 -3.18 -4.17 -14.98
N GLY A 218 -3.22 -3.22 -14.04
CA GLY A 218 -2.10 -2.34 -13.76
C GLY A 218 -0.87 -3.12 -13.31
N ALA A 219 -1.01 -4.06 -12.38
CA ALA A 219 0.10 -4.87 -11.87
C ALA A 219 0.71 -5.77 -12.96
N TRP A 220 -0.13 -6.34 -13.82
CA TRP A 220 0.35 -7.06 -14.99
C TRP A 220 1.14 -6.15 -15.95
N THR A 221 0.59 -4.99 -16.29
CA THR A 221 1.26 -3.98 -17.13
C THR A 221 2.59 -3.55 -16.52
N GLY A 222 2.64 -3.28 -15.21
CA GLY A 222 3.85 -2.91 -14.48
C GLY A 222 4.91 -4.00 -14.52
N SER A 223 4.52 -5.27 -14.39
CA SER A 223 5.44 -6.41 -14.48
C SER A 223 6.04 -6.59 -15.88
N VAL A 224 5.25 -6.34 -16.93
CA VAL A 224 5.72 -6.34 -18.32
C VAL A 224 6.71 -5.19 -18.56
N LEU A 225 6.42 -4.01 -18.06
CA LEU A 225 7.30 -2.84 -18.15
C LEU A 225 8.62 -3.07 -17.43
N PHE A 226 8.61 -3.74 -16.27
CA PHE A 226 9.83 -4.11 -15.55
C PHE A 226 10.78 -4.97 -16.39
N ASN A 227 10.25 -5.92 -17.14
CA ASN A 227 11.05 -6.80 -17.99
C ASN A 227 11.58 -6.10 -19.25
N LYS A 228 10.96 -4.98 -19.67
CA LYS A 228 11.28 -4.28 -20.94
C LYS A 228 12.17 -3.05 -20.74
N TYR A 229 12.09 -2.37 -19.61
CA TYR A 229 12.75 -1.09 -19.39
C TYR A 229 13.67 -1.10 -18.16
N SER A 230 14.78 -0.35 -18.24
CA SER A 230 15.76 -0.23 -17.17
C SER A 230 15.14 0.39 -15.90
N PHE A 231 15.43 -0.21 -14.76
CA PHE A 231 14.97 0.20 -13.43
C PHE A 231 15.26 1.69 -13.11
N LYS A 232 16.40 2.21 -13.55
CA LYS A 232 16.86 3.56 -13.17
C LYS A 232 15.91 4.68 -13.62
N ASN A 233 15.42 4.62 -14.86
CA ASN A 233 14.54 5.66 -15.41
C ASN A 233 13.13 5.59 -14.83
N PHE A 234 12.62 4.39 -14.59
CA PHE A 234 11.28 4.21 -14.06
C PHE A 234 11.20 4.56 -12.57
N LYS A 235 12.26 4.29 -11.80
CA LYS A 235 12.36 4.73 -10.39
C LYS A 235 12.19 6.25 -10.26
N ALA A 236 12.83 7.04 -11.12
CA ALA A 236 12.70 8.50 -11.10
C ALA A 236 11.26 8.95 -11.37
N ILE A 237 10.58 8.33 -12.35
CA ILE A 237 9.18 8.63 -12.67
C ILE A 237 8.26 8.32 -11.48
N ILE A 238 8.43 7.15 -10.85
CA ILE A 238 7.65 6.79 -9.66
C ILE A 238 7.85 7.82 -8.54
N LEU A 239 9.10 8.15 -8.20
CA LEU A 239 9.41 9.10 -7.13
C LEU A 239 8.81 10.48 -7.42
N TYR A 240 8.84 10.92 -8.68
CA TYR A 240 8.21 12.18 -9.09
C TYR A 240 6.69 12.14 -8.90
N LEU A 241 6.01 11.08 -9.38
CA LEU A 241 4.57 10.91 -9.24
C LEU A 241 4.13 10.88 -7.77
N LEU A 242 4.87 10.14 -6.92
CA LEU A 242 4.60 10.07 -5.48
C LEU A 242 4.77 11.43 -4.81
N THR A 243 5.82 12.17 -5.16
CA THR A 243 6.06 13.52 -4.62
C THR A 243 4.96 14.47 -5.04
N CYS A 244 4.58 14.48 -6.32
CA CYS A 244 3.48 15.32 -6.82
C CYS A 244 2.15 15.00 -6.13
N SER A 245 1.81 13.71 -5.97
CA SER A 245 0.59 13.29 -5.28
C SER A 245 0.58 13.75 -3.82
N ALA A 246 1.68 13.57 -3.08
CA ALA A 246 1.76 13.97 -1.68
C ALA A 246 1.69 15.50 -1.51
N VAL A 247 2.41 16.25 -2.33
CA VAL A 247 2.40 17.72 -2.31
C VAL A 247 1.02 18.27 -2.65
N PHE A 248 0.34 17.69 -3.66
CA PHE A 248 -1.00 18.08 -4.03
C PHE A 248 -2.01 17.84 -2.90
N THR A 249 -1.95 16.68 -2.24
CA THR A 249 -2.83 16.37 -1.11
C THR A 249 -2.56 17.28 0.10
N LEU A 250 -1.29 17.62 0.37
CA LEU A 250 -0.94 18.59 1.41
C LEU A 250 -1.52 19.97 1.10
N PHE A 251 -1.34 20.44 -0.14
CA PHE A 251 -1.84 21.72 -0.58
C PHE A 251 -3.38 21.79 -0.45
N GLU A 252 -4.09 20.78 -0.94
CA GLU A 252 -5.55 20.68 -0.83
C GLU A 252 -6.01 20.73 0.64
N THR A 253 -5.31 20.00 1.53
CA THR A 253 -5.71 19.91 2.94
C THR A 253 -5.45 21.19 3.74
N ILE A 254 -4.45 22.00 3.33
CA ILE A 254 -4.08 23.23 4.05
C ILE A 254 -4.89 24.43 3.56
N TYR A 255 -5.25 24.48 2.27
CA TYR A 255 -5.84 25.66 1.63
C TYR A 255 -7.32 25.49 1.26
N MET A 256 -7.88 24.30 1.32
CA MET A 256 -9.30 24.02 1.14
C MET A 256 -9.93 23.44 2.42
#